data_129542efb4b6bde93983818ef1332c58
#
_entry.id   129542efb4b6bde93983818ef1332c58
#
_cell.length_a   1.000
_cell.length_b   1.000
_cell.length_c   1.000
_cell.angle_alpha   90.00
_cell.angle_beta   90.00
_cell.angle_gamma   90.00
#
_symmetry.space_group_name_H-M   'P 1'
#
loop_
_entity.id
_entity.type
_entity.pdbx_description
1 polymer ?
#
loop_
_entity_poly.entity_id
_entity_poly.type
_entity_poly.pdbx_seq_one_letter_code
_entity_poly.pdbx_strand_id
1 'polypeptide(L)'
;IINGDWFMCDGKVMYITGYNYFFLQHYKLSAFRRYPDFREPQRDYFLWIEACIADNRCLGSLYLKNRRSFFSVCSASIVLCSSIRKKNGDYPIVSKTEKDAGKLFTKHIVKPFNTLSKHLQPQRVGEVSPKKELHFIAPKRKMTANNGGNSTSDGLDTIITYLASVIDAYDGSQPTISLNDEV
;
A
#
# COMPACT_ATOMS: atom_id res chain seq x y z
N ILE A 1 -13.27 -4.84 3.78
CA ILE A 1 -11.86 -4.39 3.84
C ILE A 1 -11.67 -3.34 4.95
N ILE A 2 -12.57 -2.38 5.13
CA ILE A 2 -12.34 -1.22 6.05
C ILE A 2 -12.37 -1.65 7.52
N ASN A 3 -13.32 -2.48 7.90
CA ASN A 3 -13.61 -2.79 9.31
C ASN A 3 -12.99 -4.10 9.82
N GLY A 4 -12.16 -4.75 9.01
CA GLY A 4 -11.67 -6.08 9.33
C GLY A 4 -12.75 -7.16 9.29
N ASP A 5 -12.42 -8.33 9.83
CA ASP A 5 -13.32 -9.48 9.84
C ASP A 5 -13.02 -10.44 11.00
N TRP A 6 -14.02 -11.25 11.37
CA TRP A 6 -13.90 -12.30 12.37
C TRP A 6 -13.95 -13.67 11.69
N PHE A 7 -13.07 -14.56 12.05
CA PHE A 7 -13.03 -15.91 11.49
C PHE A 7 -12.60 -16.95 12.52
N MET A 8 -12.83 -18.21 12.19
CA MET A 8 -12.39 -19.34 13.01
C MET A 8 -11.03 -19.85 12.51
N CYS A 9 -10.07 -19.95 13.41
CA CYS A 9 -8.77 -20.57 13.14
C CYS A 9 -8.41 -21.52 14.29
N ASP A 10 -8.21 -22.79 13.99
CA ASP A 10 -7.89 -23.84 14.97
C ASP A 10 -8.85 -23.85 16.19
N GLY A 11 -10.16 -23.71 15.93
CA GLY A 11 -11.20 -23.68 16.94
C GLY A 11 -11.28 -22.40 17.79
N LYS A 12 -10.49 -21.37 17.48
CA LYS A 12 -10.51 -20.07 18.14
C LYS A 12 -11.10 -18.99 17.23
N VAL A 13 -11.95 -18.14 17.78
CA VAL A 13 -12.43 -16.94 17.08
C VAL A 13 -11.32 -15.90 17.09
N MET A 14 -10.94 -15.43 15.89
CA MET A 14 -9.90 -14.44 15.71
C MET A 14 -10.40 -13.25 14.90
N TYR A 15 -9.92 -12.06 15.28
CA TYR A 15 -10.15 -10.83 14.52
C TYR A 15 -8.92 -10.51 13.67
N ILE A 16 -9.17 -10.07 12.43
CA ILE A 16 -8.18 -9.48 11.54
C ILE A 16 -8.61 -8.07 11.14
N THR A 17 -7.64 -7.17 11.06
CA THR A 17 -7.87 -5.78 10.65
C THR A 17 -8.19 -5.68 9.15
N GLY A 18 -8.63 -4.51 8.69
CA GLY A 18 -8.91 -4.26 7.29
C GLY A 18 -7.68 -4.41 6.39
N TYR A 19 -6.49 -4.00 6.85
CA TYR A 19 -5.24 -4.20 6.12
C TYR A 19 -4.84 -5.68 6.08
N ASN A 20 -5.01 -6.41 7.19
CA ASN A 20 -4.74 -7.84 7.21
C ASN A 20 -5.70 -8.61 6.30
N TYR A 21 -6.99 -8.26 6.31
CA TYR A 21 -7.98 -8.83 5.38
C TYR A 21 -7.57 -8.58 3.92
N PHE A 22 -7.18 -7.35 3.58
CA PHE A 22 -6.67 -7.03 2.24
C PHE A 22 -5.44 -7.88 1.88
N PHE A 23 -4.50 -8.03 2.81
CA PHE A 23 -3.30 -8.85 2.61
C PHE A 23 -3.63 -10.30 2.30
N LEU A 24 -4.55 -10.91 3.05
CA LEU A 24 -4.89 -12.32 2.90
C LEU A 24 -5.78 -12.60 1.69
N GLN A 25 -6.71 -11.70 1.34
CA GLN A 25 -7.76 -11.96 0.36
C GLN A 25 -7.53 -11.31 -1.00
N HIS A 26 -6.75 -10.25 -1.08
CA HIS A 26 -6.58 -9.47 -2.31
C HIS A 26 -5.13 -9.34 -2.77
N TYR A 27 -4.16 -9.39 -1.86
CA TYR A 27 -2.75 -9.20 -2.16
C TYR A 27 -2.07 -10.51 -2.55
N LYS A 28 -1.71 -10.68 -3.84
CA LYS A 28 -0.98 -11.87 -4.29
C LYS A 28 0.52 -11.70 -4.15
N LEU A 29 1.17 -12.69 -3.54
CA LEU A 29 2.62 -12.74 -3.42
C LEU A 29 3.25 -12.93 -4.80
N SER A 30 4.10 -11.98 -5.22
CA SER A 30 4.70 -11.98 -6.56
C SER A 30 5.58 -13.20 -6.83
N ALA A 31 6.23 -13.75 -5.81
CA ALA A 31 7.11 -14.91 -5.93
C ALA A 31 6.35 -16.21 -6.21
N PHE A 32 5.15 -16.36 -5.66
CA PHE A 32 4.39 -17.61 -5.68
C PHE A 32 3.08 -17.50 -6.46
N ARG A 33 2.68 -16.28 -6.87
CA ARG A 33 1.38 -15.98 -7.52
C ARG A 33 0.17 -16.51 -6.73
N ARG A 34 0.30 -16.68 -5.42
CA ARG A 34 -0.74 -17.13 -4.50
C ARG A 34 -0.99 -16.09 -3.42
N TYR A 35 -2.11 -16.22 -2.73
CA TYR A 35 -2.41 -15.43 -1.53
C TYR A 35 -1.52 -15.85 -0.37
N PRO A 36 -1.23 -14.94 0.57
CA PRO A 36 -0.52 -15.28 1.79
C PRO A 36 -1.35 -16.21 2.68
N ASP A 37 -0.68 -17.09 3.42
CA ASP A 37 -1.30 -17.86 4.47
C ASP A 37 -1.45 -17.00 5.73
N PHE A 38 -2.50 -17.25 6.53
CA PHE A 38 -2.67 -16.61 7.83
C PHE A 38 -1.55 -17.01 8.80
N ARG A 39 -1.04 -16.03 9.55
CA ARG A 39 -0.05 -16.23 10.61
C ARG A 39 -0.30 -15.23 11.75
N GLU A 40 -0.37 -15.71 12.99
CA GLU A 40 -0.62 -14.86 14.16
C GLU A 40 0.38 -13.70 14.30
N PRO A 41 1.71 -13.88 14.15
CA PRO A 41 2.64 -12.75 14.26
C PRO A 41 2.39 -11.64 13.23
N GLN A 42 1.90 -12.00 12.03
CA GLN A 42 1.52 -11.02 11.01
C GLN A 42 0.21 -10.30 11.38
N ARG A 43 -0.77 -11.02 11.94
CA ARG A 43 -2.00 -10.41 12.47
C ARG A 43 -1.66 -9.39 13.55
N ASP A 44 -0.81 -9.73 14.49
CA ASP A 44 -0.42 -8.84 15.59
C ASP A 44 0.32 -7.60 15.07
N TYR A 45 1.15 -7.78 14.03
CA TYR A 45 1.78 -6.66 13.34
C TYR A 45 0.75 -5.71 12.70
N PHE A 46 -0.26 -6.24 11.99
CA PHE A 46 -1.31 -5.40 11.39
C PHE A 46 -2.14 -4.68 12.44
N LEU A 47 -2.50 -5.35 13.54
CA LEU A 47 -3.20 -4.75 14.68
C LEU A 47 -2.41 -3.56 15.25
N TRP A 48 -1.11 -3.75 15.48
CA TRP A 48 -0.23 -2.72 16.01
C TRP A 48 -0.08 -1.53 15.05
N ILE A 49 0.17 -1.79 13.76
CA ILE A 49 0.31 -0.72 12.76
C ILE A 49 -0.99 0.06 12.59
N GLU A 50 -2.15 -0.60 12.55
CA GLU A 50 -3.43 0.11 12.46
C GLU A 50 -3.70 0.98 13.70
N ALA A 51 -3.33 0.51 14.88
CA ALA A 51 -3.41 1.32 16.09
C ALA A 51 -2.49 2.55 16.00
N CYS A 52 -1.26 2.40 15.48
CA CYS A 52 -0.35 3.52 15.25
C CYS A 52 -0.90 4.53 14.22
N ILE A 53 -1.49 4.05 13.12
CA ILE A 53 -2.09 4.92 12.10
C ILE A 53 -3.32 5.67 12.63
N ALA A 54 -4.08 5.06 13.55
CA ALA A 54 -5.26 5.66 14.15
C ALA A 54 -4.94 6.70 15.24
N ASP A 55 -3.76 6.64 15.87
CA ASP A 55 -3.36 7.58 16.90
C ASP A 55 -2.60 8.78 16.30
N ASN A 56 -3.22 9.95 16.28
CA ASN A 56 -2.63 11.18 15.74
C ASN A 56 -1.35 11.63 16.48
N ARG A 57 -1.03 11.07 17.64
CA ARG A 57 0.20 11.34 18.39
C ARG A 57 1.35 10.45 17.94
N CYS A 58 1.05 9.37 17.22
CA CYS A 58 2.04 8.44 16.72
C CYS A 58 2.69 8.99 15.43
N LEU A 59 3.93 9.43 15.55
CA LEU A 59 4.69 9.98 14.41
C LEU A 59 5.27 8.89 13.50
N GLY A 60 5.30 7.65 13.96
CA GLY A 60 5.83 6.52 13.21
C GLY A 60 6.05 5.30 14.09
N SER A 61 6.42 4.20 13.49
CA SER A 61 6.69 2.96 14.20
C SER A 61 8.00 2.33 13.73
N LEU A 62 8.82 1.89 14.66
CA LEU A 62 10.04 1.15 14.40
C LEU A 62 9.82 -0.33 14.75
N TYR A 63 10.04 -1.21 13.78
CA TYR A 63 9.89 -2.63 13.97
C TYR A 63 11.20 -3.39 13.72
N LEU A 64 11.74 -3.99 14.78
CA LEU A 64 12.89 -4.88 14.68
C LEU A 64 12.44 -6.27 14.25
N LYS A 65 12.92 -6.75 13.13
CA LYS A 65 12.48 -8.01 12.52
C LYS A 65 13.65 -8.97 12.25
N ASN A 66 13.35 -10.24 12.32
CA ASN A 66 14.25 -11.28 11.82
C ASN A 66 14.25 -11.29 10.28
N ARG A 67 15.35 -11.74 9.71
CA ARG A 67 15.41 -11.99 8.26
C ARG A 67 14.33 -13.00 7.85
N ARG A 68 13.68 -12.79 6.69
CA ARG A 68 12.64 -13.65 6.11
C ARG A 68 11.32 -13.74 6.92
N SER A 69 11.05 -12.79 7.80
CA SER A 69 9.80 -12.72 8.59
C SER A 69 8.58 -12.18 7.83
N PHE A 70 8.72 -11.85 6.55
CA PHE A 70 7.66 -11.30 5.68
C PHE A 70 7.14 -9.90 6.04
N PHE A 71 7.67 -9.25 7.07
CA PHE A 71 7.14 -7.94 7.49
C PHE A 71 7.30 -6.83 6.44
N SER A 72 8.38 -6.79 5.65
CA SER A 72 8.50 -5.85 4.52
C SER A 72 7.36 -6.03 3.50
N VAL A 73 6.91 -7.28 3.30
CA VAL A 73 5.77 -7.59 2.41
C VAL A 73 4.45 -7.11 3.03
N CYS A 74 4.27 -7.31 4.34
CA CYS A 74 3.11 -6.80 5.07
C CYS A 74 3.04 -5.28 5.00
N SER A 75 4.16 -4.58 5.26
CA SER A 75 4.25 -3.12 5.16
C SER A 75 3.94 -2.62 3.75
N ALA A 76 4.50 -3.26 2.72
CA ALA A 76 4.20 -2.93 1.33
C ALA A 76 2.71 -3.14 0.99
N SER A 77 2.06 -4.16 1.56
CA SER A 77 0.62 -4.36 1.37
C SER A 77 -0.22 -3.26 2.03
N ILE A 78 0.23 -2.72 3.19
CA ILE A 78 -0.41 -1.57 3.85
C ILE A 78 -0.31 -0.34 2.96
N VAL A 79 0.89 -0.04 2.43
CA VAL A 79 1.10 1.07 1.49
C VAL A 79 0.18 0.94 0.28
N LEU A 80 0.13 -0.24 -0.35
CA LEU A 80 -0.73 -0.47 -1.51
C LEU A 80 -2.22 -0.35 -1.15
N CYS A 81 -2.67 -0.94 -0.04
CA CYS A 81 -4.05 -0.84 0.41
C CYS A 81 -4.46 0.61 0.72
N SER A 82 -3.59 1.37 1.37
CA SER A 82 -3.84 2.78 1.68
C SER A 82 -3.92 3.63 0.41
N SER A 83 -2.99 3.41 -0.53
CA SER A 83 -2.91 4.20 -1.77
C SER A 83 -4.11 4.02 -2.69
N ILE A 84 -4.72 2.83 -2.73
CA ILE A 84 -5.93 2.58 -3.54
C ILE A 84 -7.22 3.08 -2.87
N ARG A 85 -7.15 3.58 -1.64
CA ARG A 85 -8.31 4.02 -0.83
C ARG A 85 -8.33 5.52 -0.54
N LYS A 86 -7.16 6.17 -0.52
CA LYS A 86 -7.03 7.57 -0.12
C LYS A 86 -6.76 8.45 -1.34
N LYS A 87 -7.45 9.59 -1.42
CA LYS A 87 -7.20 10.62 -2.44
C LYS A 87 -6.04 11.51 -2.03
N ASN A 88 -5.30 12.00 -3.03
CA ASN A 88 -4.18 12.94 -2.87
C ASN A 88 -3.10 12.43 -1.91
N GLY A 89 -2.81 11.13 -1.97
CA GLY A 89 -1.84 10.50 -1.09
C GLY A 89 -0.45 10.40 -1.73
N ASP A 90 0.59 10.61 -0.94
CA ASP A 90 1.99 10.38 -1.29
C ASP A 90 2.55 9.23 -0.43
N TYR A 91 3.10 8.22 -1.09
CA TYR A 91 3.55 6.96 -0.45
C TYR A 91 4.97 6.61 -0.88
N PRO A 92 5.99 7.27 -0.35
CA PRO A 92 7.37 6.93 -0.65
C PRO A 92 7.79 5.62 0.03
N ILE A 93 8.60 4.85 -0.70
CA ILE A 93 9.27 3.64 -0.22
C ILE A 93 10.76 3.93 -0.19
N VAL A 94 11.37 3.83 0.97
CA VAL A 94 12.79 4.11 1.16
C VAL A 94 13.52 2.83 1.55
N SER A 95 14.68 2.61 0.96
CA SER A 95 15.59 1.54 1.35
C SER A 95 17.04 2.05 1.23
N LYS A 96 17.99 1.33 1.82
CA LYS A 96 19.40 1.73 1.88
C LYS A 96 20.00 2.09 0.52
N THR A 97 19.54 1.49 -0.58
CA THR A 97 19.95 1.82 -1.94
C THR A 97 18.73 1.99 -2.84
N GLU A 98 18.85 2.86 -3.88
CA GLU A 98 17.81 3.02 -4.89
C GLU A 98 17.47 1.69 -5.60
N LYS A 99 18.47 0.85 -5.84
CA LYS A 99 18.29 -0.47 -6.46
C LYS A 99 17.44 -1.41 -5.59
N ASP A 100 17.62 -1.38 -4.28
CA ASP A 100 16.85 -2.25 -3.37
C ASP A 100 15.44 -1.70 -3.16
N ALA A 101 15.27 -0.38 -3.05
CA ALA A 101 13.98 0.29 -3.04
C ALA A 101 13.18 -0.02 -4.33
N GLY A 102 13.82 0.07 -5.50
CA GLY A 102 13.21 -0.27 -6.79
C GLY A 102 12.81 -1.75 -6.93
N LYS A 103 13.60 -2.68 -6.35
CA LYS A 103 13.22 -4.09 -6.28
C LYS A 103 11.98 -4.29 -5.39
N LEU A 104 11.95 -3.65 -4.21
CA LEU A 104 10.82 -3.70 -3.29
C LEU A 104 9.57 -3.14 -3.96
N PHE A 105 9.66 -1.94 -4.57
CA PHE A 105 8.57 -1.31 -5.33
C PHE A 105 8.04 -2.24 -6.42
N THR A 106 8.92 -2.73 -7.31
CA THR A 106 8.48 -3.59 -8.43
C THR A 106 7.86 -4.89 -7.94
N LYS A 107 8.50 -5.56 -6.94
CA LYS A 107 8.09 -6.88 -6.48
C LYS A 107 6.87 -6.85 -5.56
N HIS A 108 6.77 -5.84 -4.71
CA HIS A 108 5.78 -5.82 -3.63
C HIS A 108 4.69 -4.73 -3.80
N ILE A 109 4.83 -3.84 -4.79
CA ILE A 109 3.76 -2.88 -5.14
C ILE A 109 3.23 -3.14 -6.54
N VAL A 110 4.06 -2.99 -7.58
CA VAL A 110 3.60 -3.04 -8.99
C VAL A 110 3.02 -4.41 -9.36
N LYS A 111 3.75 -5.49 -9.05
CA LYS A 111 3.27 -6.84 -9.38
C LYS A 111 1.98 -7.21 -8.64
N PRO A 112 1.86 -7.04 -7.31
CA PRO A 112 0.59 -7.26 -6.61
C PRO A 112 -0.54 -6.37 -7.13
N PHE A 113 -0.31 -5.08 -7.36
CA PHE A 113 -1.30 -4.17 -7.95
C PHE A 113 -1.87 -4.72 -9.26
N ASN A 114 -1.02 -5.19 -10.18
CA ASN A 114 -1.45 -5.75 -11.46
C ASN A 114 -2.26 -7.05 -11.32
N THR A 115 -2.23 -7.71 -10.17
CA THR A 115 -2.99 -8.94 -9.88
C THR A 115 -4.25 -8.71 -9.06
N LEU A 116 -4.50 -7.48 -8.59
CA LEU A 116 -5.74 -7.14 -7.91
C LEU A 116 -6.94 -7.35 -8.83
N SER A 117 -8.11 -7.60 -8.23
CA SER A 117 -9.36 -7.60 -8.97
C SER A 117 -9.62 -6.22 -9.59
N LYS A 118 -10.18 -6.18 -10.79
CA LYS A 118 -10.36 -4.93 -11.56
C LYS A 118 -11.12 -3.83 -10.80
N HIS A 119 -12.08 -4.20 -9.96
CA HIS A 119 -12.85 -3.26 -9.13
C HIS A 119 -12.03 -2.65 -7.97
N LEU A 120 -10.86 -3.21 -7.65
CA LEU A 120 -9.92 -2.67 -6.67
C LEU A 120 -8.73 -1.96 -7.32
N GLN A 121 -8.67 -1.92 -8.64
CA GLN A 121 -7.60 -1.26 -9.38
C GLN A 121 -8.03 0.15 -9.80
N PRO A 122 -7.55 1.22 -9.13
CA PRO A 122 -7.70 2.57 -9.66
C PRO A 122 -7.09 2.68 -11.05
N GLN A 123 -7.64 3.60 -11.85
CA GLN A 123 -7.04 3.93 -13.14
C GLN A 123 -5.68 4.59 -12.88
N ARG A 124 -4.66 4.11 -13.59
CA ARG A 124 -3.30 4.63 -13.48
C ARG A 124 -2.88 5.44 -14.69
N VAL A 125 -1.88 6.27 -14.51
CA VAL A 125 -1.17 6.97 -15.58
C VAL A 125 0.01 6.10 -16.04
N GLY A 126 0.26 6.05 -17.35
CA GLY A 126 1.46 5.43 -17.91
C GLY A 126 1.39 3.91 -18.08
N GLU A 127 2.56 3.27 -17.98
CA GLU A 127 2.77 1.87 -18.34
C GLU A 127 2.21 0.86 -17.33
N VAL A 128 2.00 -0.39 -17.81
CA VAL A 128 1.56 -1.51 -16.97
C VAL A 128 2.59 -1.87 -15.89
N SER A 129 3.86 -1.66 -16.17
CA SER A 129 4.97 -1.94 -15.26
C SER A 129 5.85 -0.71 -15.09
N PRO A 130 5.38 0.29 -14.34
CA PRO A 130 6.12 1.51 -14.13
C PRO A 130 7.44 1.24 -13.40
N LYS A 131 8.51 1.95 -13.81
CA LYS A 131 9.86 1.75 -13.27
C LYS A 131 10.18 2.65 -12.08
N LYS A 132 9.57 3.84 -12.00
CA LYS A 132 9.91 4.85 -10.98
C LYS A 132 8.75 5.17 -10.04
N GLU A 133 7.55 5.27 -10.57
CA GLU A 133 6.38 5.69 -9.81
C GLU A 133 5.12 4.98 -10.29
N LEU A 134 4.21 4.68 -9.39
CA LEU A 134 2.85 4.23 -9.69
C LEU A 134 1.90 5.38 -9.35
N HIS A 135 1.40 6.05 -10.37
CA HIS A 135 0.51 7.19 -10.24
C HIS A 135 -0.90 6.83 -10.64
N PHE A 136 -1.87 7.09 -9.77
CA PHE A 136 -3.29 6.94 -10.07
C PHE A 136 -3.84 8.25 -10.63
N ILE A 137 -4.71 8.14 -11.66
CA ILE A 137 -5.21 9.29 -12.41
C ILE A 137 -5.88 10.30 -11.47
N ALA A 138 -5.55 11.57 -11.66
CA ALA A 138 -6.22 12.68 -11.00
C ALA A 138 -7.68 12.82 -11.48
N PRO A 139 -8.59 13.35 -10.62
CA PRO A 139 -9.97 13.65 -11.03
C PRO A 139 -9.97 14.61 -12.21
N LYS A 140 -10.55 14.21 -13.33
CA LYS A 140 -10.74 15.09 -14.49
C LYS A 140 -12.16 15.66 -14.49
N ARG A 141 -12.31 16.97 -14.48
CA ARG A 141 -13.57 17.63 -14.85
C ARG A 141 -13.77 17.51 -16.36
N LYS A 142 -14.71 16.72 -16.83
CA LYS A 142 -15.23 16.81 -18.19
C LYS A 142 -16.27 17.93 -18.21
N MET A 143 -15.95 19.06 -18.84
CA MET A 143 -16.97 20.01 -19.27
C MET A 143 -17.66 19.40 -20.51
N THR A 144 -18.86 18.91 -20.35
CA THR A 144 -19.73 18.56 -21.49
C THR A 144 -20.38 19.86 -21.98
N ALA A 145 -20.02 20.28 -23.19
CA ALA A 145 -20.43 21.56 -23.78
C ALA A 145 -21.95 21.74 -23.99
N ASN A 146 -22.76 20.70 -23.86
CA ASN A 146 -24.17 20.76 -24.28
C ASN A 146 -25.24 20.53 -23.18
N ASN A 147 -24.93 20.20 -21.94
CA ASN A 147 -26.01 19.96 -20.95
C ASN A 147 -25.65 20.26 -19.50
N GLY A 148 -24.82 21.25 -19.20
CA GLY A 148 -24.64 21.74 -17.83
C GLY A 148 -24.24 20.72 -16.75
N GLY A 149 -23.97 19.47 -17.11
CA GLY A 149 -23.60 18.40 -16.21
C GLY A 149 -22.08 18.28 -16.10
N ASN A 150 -21.53 18.66 -14.96
CA ASN A 150 -20.14 18.35 -14.61
C ASN A 150 -20.00 16.85 -14.28
N SER A 151 -19.56 16.01 -15.22
CA SER A 151 -19.11 14.68 -14.87
C SER A 151 -17.68 14.77 -14.32
N THR A 152 -17.55 14.62 -13.02
CA THR A 152 -16.24 14.44 -12.36
C THR A 152 -15.85 12.96 -12.45
N SER A 153 -14.71 12.63 -13.07
CA SER A 153 -14.15 11.31 -12.92
C SER A 153 -13.55 11.21 -11.50
N ASP A 154 -13.96 10.20 -10.75
CA ASP A 154 -13.40 9.91 -9.42
C ASP A 154 -11.98 9.33 -9.54
N GLY A 155 -11.00 10.18 -9.81
CA GLY A 155 -9.60 9.83 -9.72
C GLY A 155 -9.08 9.96 -8.28
N LEU A 156 -8.01 9.24 -7.96
CA LEU A 156 -7.40 9.28 -6.63
C LEU A 156 -6.29 10.32 -6.51
N ASP A 157 -5.62 10.66 -7.60
CA ASP A 157 -4.43 11.53 -7.61
C ASP A 157 -3.40 11.13 -6.53
N THR A 158 -3.08 9.86 -6.50
CA THR A 158 -2.24 9.24 -5.48
C THR A 158 -1.00 8.67 -6.14
N ILE A 159 0.16 8.87 -5.50
CA ILE A 159 1.45 8.49 -6.04
C ILE A 159 2.16 7.55 -5.05
N ILE A 160 2.74 6.47 -5.58
CA ILE A 160 3.68 5.61 -4.86
C ILE A 160 5.02 5.72 -5.58
N THR A 161 6.04 6.16 -4.86
CA THR A 161 7.42 6.33 -5.37
C THR A 161 8.40 5.48 -4.57
N TYR A 162 9.65 5.41 -5.02
CA TYR A 162 10.72 4.84 -4.21
C TYR A 162 11.97 5.71 -4.27
N LEU A 163 12.71 5.72 -3.16
CA LEU A 163 13.87 6.58 -2.95
C LEU A 163 15.01 5.78 -2.27
N ALA A 164 16.24 6.23 -2.46
CA ALA A 164 17.36 5.80 -1.62
C ALA A 164 17.28 6.48 -0.25
N SER A 165 17.83 5.83 0.77
CA SER A 165 18.00 6.42 2.10
C SER A 165 19.14 7.45 2.08
N VAL A 166 18.79 8.69 1.79
CA VAL A 166 19.67 9.86 1.87
C VAL A 166 19.04 10.88 2.80
N ILE A 167 19.86 11.79 3.36
CA ILE A 167 19.42 12.79 4.36
C ILE A 167 18.23 13.60 3.83
N ASP A 168 18.24 13.95 2.55
CA ASP A 168 17.24 14.81 1.91
C ASP A 168 16.14 14.02 1.17
N ALA A 169 15.97 12.72 1.49
CA ALA A 169 15.02 11.84 0.76
C ALA A 169 13.57 12.33 0.75
N TYR A 170 13.18 13.11 1.75
CA TYR A 170 11.84 13.66 1.91
C TYR A 170 11.72 15.17 1.69
N ASP A 171 12.79 15.83 1.24
CA ASP A 171 12.75 17.28 1.01
C ASP A 171 11.67 17.65 -0.01
N GLY A 172 10.77 18.55 0.42
CA GLY A 172 9.65 19.00 -0.40
C GLY A 172 8.46 18.02 -0.50
N SER A 173 8.51 16.84 0.13
CA SER A 173 7.38 15.89 0.17
C SER A 173 6.64 15.91 1.51
N GLN A 174 5.33 15.59 1.47
CA GLN A 174 4.51 15.38 2.67
C GLN A 174 3.92 13.96 2.60
N PRO A 175 4.69 12.94 2.99
CA PRO A 175 4.23 11.57 2.86
C PRO A 175 2.99 11.30 3.71
N THR A 176 2.01 10.64 3.11
CA THR A 176 0.84 10.14 3.83
C THR A 176 1.22 8.95 4.71
N ILE A 177 1.96 8.01 4.16
CA ILE A 177 2.61 6.89 4.86
C ILE A 177 3.91 6.61 4.12
N SER A 178 5.03 6.59 4.84
CA SER A 178 6.32 6.16 4.29
C SER A 178 6.66 4.75 4.75
N LEU A 179 7.21 3.95 3.86
CA LEU A 179 7.79 2.65 4.18
C LEU A 179 9.31 2.74 4.12
N ASN A 180 9.95 2.64 5.28
CA ASN A 180 11.39 2.62 5.40
C ASN A 180 11.84 1.17 5.70
N ASP A 181 12.54 0.53 4.76
CA ASP A 181 13.02 -0.85 4.88
C ASP A 181 14.56 -0.88 4.86
N GLU A 182 15.15 -1.34 5.95
CA GLU A 182 16.61 -1.42 6.11
C GLU A 182 17.33 -0.05 5.93
N VAL A 183 16.83 1.00 6.54
CA VAL A 183 17.41 2.36 6.56
C VAL A 183 18.36 2.57 7.73
#